data_28209f4616a2496defebf8607bdfdb73
#
_entry.id   28209f4616a2496defebf8607bdfdb73
#
_cell.length_a   1.000
_cell.length_b   1.000
_cell.length_c   1.000
_cell.angle_alpha   90.00
_cell.angle_beta   90.00
_cell.angle_gamma   90.00
#
_symmetry.space_group_name_H-M   'P 1'
#
loop_
_entity.id
_entity.type
_entity.pdbx_description
1 polymer ?
#
loop_
_entity_poly.entity_id
_entity_poly.type
_entity_poly.pdbx_seq_one_letter_code
_entity_poly.pdbx_strand_id
1 'polypeptide(L)'
;MLFEHYNEIPLGGWPYRYFKPNEVACQGTGKILVNEDALAALDNLRSHLGHSINLSSAYRSPYHNSKIGGAPRSSHLQGHAFDVRLQGRDKEVIRKVAEQVGFKGFGMRYQTFIHIDMGRRRTW
;
A
#
# COMPACT_ATOMS: atom_id res chain seq x y z
N MET A 1 -7.45 11.27 5.18
CA MET A 1 -7.05 12.15 6.30
C MET A 1 -5.62 11.85 6.72
N LEU A 2 -4.82 12.89 6.91
CA LEU A 2 -3.43 12.77 7.32
C LEU A 2 -3.30 12.87 8.83
N PHE A 3 -2.65 11.89 9.44
CA PHE A 3 -2.24 11.94 10.85
C PHE A 3 -0.73 12.05 10.95
N GLU A 4 -0.25 12.85 11.89
CA GLU A 4 1.19 13.02 12.12
C GLU A 4 1.86 11.72 12.59
N HIS A 5 1.09 10.84 13.24
CA HIS A 5 1.54 9.52 13.66
C HIS A 5 0.35 8.56 13.71
N TYR A 6 0.60 7.29 13.39
CA TYR A 6 -0.48 6.28 13.38
C TYR A 6 -1.11 6.05 14.75
N ASN A 7 -0.40 6.37 15.84
CA ASN A 7 -0.96 6.28 17.19
C ASN A 7 -2.08 7.28 17.46
N GLU A 8 -2.24 8.30 16.62
CA GLU A 8 -3.27 9.33 16.78
C GLU A 8 -4.64 8.90 16.26
N ILE A 9 -4.71 7.76 15.57
CA ILE A 9 -5.99 7.26 15.04
C ILE A 9 -6.85 6.83 16.24
N PRO A 10 -8.09 7.39 16.38
CA PRO A 10 -8.95 7.05 17.50
C PRO A 10 -9.33 5.57 17.53
N LEU A 11 -9.53 5.03 18.73
CA LEU A 11 -10.11 3.70 18.91
C LEU A 11 -11.47 3.66 18.21
N GLY A 12 -11.70 2.63 17.41
CA GLY A 12 -12.90 2.51 16.60
C GLY A 12 -12.86 3.28 15.29
N GLY A 13 -11.82 4.09 15.07
CA GLY A 13 -11.64 4.83 13.82
C GLY A 13 -10.88 4.07 12.74
N TRP A 14 -10.62 2.79 12.93
CA TRP A 14 -9.90 1.95 11.98
C TRP A 14 -10.74 0.73 11.60
N PRO A 15 -11.48 0.78 10.48
CA PRO A 15 -12.41 -0.29 10.11
C PRO A 15 -11.79 -1.43 9.33
N TYR A 16 -10.49 -1.36 9.02
CA TYR A 16 -9.84 -2.34 8.15
C TYR A 16 -9.45 -3.58 8.94
N ARG A 17 -9.80 -4.75 8.40
CA ARG A 17 -9.75 -6.01 9.13
C ARG A 17 -8.35 -6.62 9.19
N TYR A 18 -7.61 -6.55 8.09
CA TYR A 18 -6.39 -7.35 7.93
C TYR A 18 -5.10 -6.58 8.14
N PHE A 19 -5.17 -5.25 8.23
CA PHE A 19 -3.99 -4.42 8.40
C PHE A 19 -4.17 -3.49 9.59
N LYS A 20 -3.08 -3.34 10.35
CA LYS A 20 -3.04 -2.37 11.44
C LYS A 20 -2.52 -1.02 10.91
N PRO A 21 -2.83 0.10 11.56
CA PRO A 21 -2.34 1.41 11.11
C PRO A 21 -0.84 1.47 10.89
N ASN A 22 -0.05 0.86 11.77
CA ASN A 22 1.41 0.88 11.65
C ASN A 22 1.92 0.16 10.40
N GLU A 23 1.16 -0.77 9.85
CA GLU A 23 1.56 -1.51 8.64
C GLU A 23 1.46 -0.68 7.38
N VAL A 24 0.61 0.34 7.37
CA VAL A 24 0.39 1.19 6.19
C VAL A 24 0.89 2.62 6.40
N ALA A 25 1.48 2.90 7.56
CA ALA A 25 2.09 4.19 7.86
C ALA A 25 3.47 4.33 7.20
N CYS A 26 3.94 5.56 7.09
CA CYS A 26 5.28 5.84 6.62
C CYS A 26 6.31 5.22 7.57
N GLN A 27 7.17 4.38 7.03
CA GLN A 27 8.16 3.65 7.82
C GLN A 27 9.21 4.56 8.45
N GLY A 28 9.46 5.72 7.82
CA GLY A 28 10.50 6.64 8.31
C GLY A 28 10.00 7.62 9.35
N THR A 29 8.71 7.95 9.38
CA THR A 29 8.18 9.02 10.24
C THR A 29 6.99 8.60 11.09
N GLY A 30 6.32 7.50 10.75
CA GLY A 30 5.08 7.09 11.41
C GLY A 30 3.86 7.88 10.94
N LYS A 31 4.01 8.86 10.06
CA LYS A 31 2.86 9.55 9.46
C LYS A 31 2.01 8.56 8.67
N ILE A 32 0.71 8.81 8.65
CA ILE A 32 -0.20 7.98 7.88
C ILE A 32 -1.21 8.86 7.14
N LEU A 33 -1.38 8.60 5.85
CA LEU A 33 -2.44 9.19 5.04
C LEU A 33 -3.50 8.12 4.81
N VAL A 34 -4.64 8.31 5.46
CA VAL A 34 -5.75 7.36 5.33
C VAL A 34 -6.50 7.65 4.04
N ASN A 35 -6.30 6.80 3.06
CA ASN A 35 -7.03 6.80 1.80
C ASN A 35 -8.02 5.63 1.87
N GLU A 36 -9.28 5.96 2.11
CA GLU A 36 -10.31 4.95 2.40
C GLU A 36 -10.49 3.95 1.26
N ASP A 37 -10.54 4.43 0.02
CA ASP A 37 -10.72 3.55 -1.14
C ASP A 37 -9.55 2.58 -1.29
N ALA A 38 -8.33 3.08 -1.14
CA ALA A 38 -7.12 2.26 -1.28
C ALA A 38 -7.02 1.23 -0.16
N LEU A 39 -7.32 1.61 1.07
CA LEU A 39 -7.24 0.69 2.21
C LEU A 39 -8.34 -0.36 2.15
N ALA A 40 -9.54 0.01 1.71
CA ALA A 40 -10.62 -0.96 1.50
C ALA A 40 -10.24 -1.97 0.40
N ALA A 41 -9.65 -1.49 -0.69
CA ALA A 41 -9.18 -2.37 -1.77
C ALA A 41 -8.06 -3.30 -1.29
N LEU A 42 -7.13 -2.79 -0.46
CA LEU A 42 -6.06 -3.59 0.10
C LEU A 42 -6.60 -4.69 1.01
N ASP A 43 -7.57 -4.36 1.85
CA ASP A 43 -8.24 -5.31 2.73
C ASP A 43 -8.95 -6.39 1.92
N ASN A 44 -9.63 -6.00 0.84
CA ASN A 44 -10.29 -6.93 -0.08
C ASN A 44 -9.28 -7.83 -0.80
N LEU A 45 -8.14 -7.27 -1.20
CA LEU A 45 -7.06 -8.06 -1.81
C LEU A 45 -6.62 -9.18 -0.88
N ARG A 46 -6.35 -8.84 0.38
CA ARG A 46 -5.94 -9.81 1.40
C ARG A 46 -7.01 -10.91 1.57
N SER A 47 -8.26 -10.51 1.63
CA SER A 47 -9.38 -11.43 1.78
C SER A 47 -9.48 -12.40 0.61
N HIS A 48 -9.40 -11.90 -0.61
CA HIS A 48 -9.53 -12.71 -1.82
C HIS A 48 -8.34 -13.64 -2.05
N LEU A 49 -7.13 -13.21 -1.66
CA LEU A 49 -5.95 -14.07 -1.76
C LEU A 49 -5.98 -15.22 -0.77
N GLY A 50 -6.66 -15.05 0.36
CA GLY A 50 -6.80 -16.11 1.36
C GLY A 50 -5.56 -16.38 2.19
N HIS A 51 -4.53 -15.54 2.12
CA HIS A 51 -3.30 -15.68 2.90
C HIS A 51 -2.76 -14.31 3.30
N SER A 52 -1.90 -14.27 4.30
CA SER A 52 -1.28 -13.04 4.76
C SER A 52 -0.45 -12.40 3.65
N ILE A 53 -0.48 -11.07 3.59
CA ILE A 53 0.43 -10.30 2.74
C ILE A 53 1.16 -9.29 3.61
N ASN A 54 2.45 -9.10 3.31
CA ASN A 54 3.30 -8.16 4.02
C ASN A 54 3.71 -7.05 3.06
N LEU A 55 3.73 -5.83 3.58
CA LEU A 55 4.07 -4.65 2.78
C LEU A 55 5.50 -4.23 3.08
N SER A 56 6.29 -4.02 2.04
CA SER A 56 7.62 -3.42 2.18
C SER A 56 7.55 -1.90 2.15
N SER A 57 6.47 -1.34 1.60
CA SER A 57 6.22 0.10 1.60
C SER A 57 4.74 0.36 1.41
N ALA A 58 4.23 1.42 2.02
CA ALA A 58 2.88 1.90 1.85
C ALA A 58 2.92 3.43 1.71
N TYR A 59 2.22 4.20 2.53
CA TYR A 59 2.35 5.66 2.49
C TYR A 59 3.80 6.09 2.79
N ARG A 60 4.27 7.07 2.04
CA ARG A 60 5.54 7.76 2.33
C ARG A 60 5.27 9.24 2.51
N SER A 61 5.77 9.81 3.62
CA SER A 61 5.79 11.26 3.77
C SER A 61 6.76 11.85 2.74
N PRO A 62 6.58 13.11 2.33
CA PRO A 62 7.52 13.77 1.42
C PRO A 62 8.95 13.75 1.94
N TYR A 63 9.13 13.97 3.24
CA TYR A 63 10.44 13.93 3.88
C TYR A 63 11.12 12.57 3.71
N HIS A 64 10.42 11.49 4.06
CA HIS A 64 10.97 10.14 3.96
C HIS A 64 11.24 9.75 2.50
N ASN A 65 10.31 10.08 1.60
CA ASN A 65 10.46 9.78 0.18
C ASN A 65 11.72 10.43 -0.41
N SER A 66 11.98 11.69 -0.05
CA SER A 66 13.17 12.39 -0.47
C SER A 66 14.44 11.75 0.09
N LYS A 67 14.38 11.35 1.37
CA LYS A 67 15.52 10.78 2.08
C LYS A 67 15.97 9.43 1.50
N ILE A 68 15.04 8.62 1.04
CA ILE A 68 15.36 7.30 0.44
C ILE A 68 15.57 7.37 -1.07
N GLY A 69 15.54 8.57 -1.67
CA GLY A 69 15.71 8.74 -3.11
C GLY A 69 14.51 8.29 -3.94
N GLY A 70 13.32 8.29 -3.36
CA GLY A 70 12.10 7.97 -4.09
C GLY A 70 11.77 9.02 -5.15
N ALA A 71 10.98 8.63 -6.15
CA ALA A 71 10.58 9.54 -7.22
C ALA A 71 9.80 10.73 -6.63
N PRO A 72 10.04 11.97 -7.11
CA PRO A 72 9.35 13.15 -6.59
C PRO A 72 7.82 13.09 -6.71
N ARG A 73 7.32 12.31 -7.67
CA ARG A 73 5.88 12.12 -7.88
C ARG A 73 5.45 10.68 -7.61
N SER A 74 6.11 10.02 -6.67
CA SER A 74 5.77 8.64 -6.31
C SER A 74 4.30 8.54 -5.86
N SER A 75 3.61 7.51 -6.32
CA SER A 75 2.23 7.22 -5.91
C SER A 75 2.11 6.89 -4.42
N HIS A 76 3.21 6.49 -3.78
CA HIS A 76 3.26 6.29 -2.33
C HIS A 76 2.95 7.58 -1.55
N LEU A 77 3.25 8.75 -2.13
CA LEU A 77 2.93 10.05 -1.52
C LEU A 77 1.43 10.32 -1.46
N GLN A 78 0.64 9.65 -2.30
CA GLN A 78 -0.82 9.81 -2.36
C GLN A 78 -1.58 8.91 -1.39
N GLY A 79 -0.88 8.02 -0.69
CA GLY A 79 -1.51 7.07 0.21
C GLY A 79 -2.29 5.96 -0.47
N HIS A 80 -2.13 5.78 -1.78
CA HIS A 80 -2.88 4.77 -2.53
C HIS A 80 -1.97 3.73 -3.22
N ALA A 81 -0.73 3.63 -2.81
CA ALA A 81 0.23 2.68 -3.38
C ALA A 81 0.81 1.79 -2.30
N PHE A 82 0.99 0.54 -2.64
CA PHE A 82 1.53 -0.48 -1.74
C PHE A 82 2.51 -1.36 -2.48
N ASP A 83 3.64 -1.65 -1.84
CA ASP A 83 4.60 -2.63 -2.34
C ASP A 83 4.37 -3.92 -1.54
N VAL A 84 3.82 -4.93 -2.21
CA VAL A 84 3.44 -6.21 -1.60
C VAL A 84 4.58 -7.20 -1.78
N ARG A 85 5.13 -7.71 -0.69
CA ARG A 85 6.19 -8.71 -0.73
C ARG A 85 5.68 -10.01 -1.33
N LEU A 86 6.45 -10.59 -2.25
CA LEU A 86 6.06 -11.84 -2.91
C LEU A 86 6.19 -13.06 -2.00
N GLN A 87 7.30 -13.15 -1.28
CA GLN A 87 7.55 -14.25 -0.33
C GLN A 87 7.29 -15.63 -0.96
N GLY A 88 7.80 -15.80 -2.18
CA GLY A 88 7.66 -17.06 -2.92
C GLY A 88 6.34 -17.23 -3.67
N ARG A 89 5.46 -16.24 -3.65
CA ARG A 89 4.15 -16.34 -4.30
C ARG A 89 4.19 -15.83 -5.74
N ASP A 90 3.22 -16.26 -6.53
CA ASP A 90 3.12 -15.89 -7.94
C ASP A 90 2.65 -14.44 -8.09
N LYS A 91 3.50 -13.62 -8.66
CA LYS A 91 3.25 -12.20 -8.91
C LYS A 91 2.00 -11.97 -9.78
N GLU A 92 1.80 -12.78 -10.80
CA GLU A 92 0.65 -12.65 -11.72
C GLU A 92 -0.68 -12.93 -11.02
N VAL A 93 -0.71 -13.87 -10.08
CA VAL A 93 -1.91 -14.15 -9.29
C VAL A 93 -2.27 -12.92 -8.45
N ILE A 94 -1.28 -12.33 -7.78
CA ILE A 94 -1.51 -11.14 -6.97
C ILE A 94 -2.00 -9.98 -7.85
N ARG A 95 -1.40 -9.78 -9.02
CA ARG A 95 -1.82 -8.73 -9.95
C ARG A 95 -3.28 -8.90 -10.38
N LYS A 96 -3.66 -10.11 -10.76
CA LYS A 96 -5.03 -10.38 -11.21
C LYS A 96 -6.06 -10.08 -10.13
N VAL A 97 -5.81 -10.53 -8.92
CA VAL A 97 -6.71 -10.28 -7.79
C VAL A 97 -6.73 -8.79 -7.44
N ALA A 98 -5.56 -8.14 -7.45
CA ALA A 98 -5.47 -6.70 -7.20
C ALA A 98 -6.29 -5.90 -8.22
N GLU A 99 -6.25 -6.27 -9.49
CA GLU A 99 -7.06 -5.63 -10.53
C GLU A 99 -8.56 -5.81 -10.25
N GLN A 100 -8.96 -7.00 -9.83
CA GLN A 100 -10.36 -7.28 -9.52
C GLN A 100 -10.90 -6.43 -8.38
N VAL A 101 -10.06 -6.07 -7.41
CA VAL A 101 -10.49 -5.27 -6.25
C VAL A 101 -10.31 -3.77 -6.45
N GLY A 102 -9.83 -3.32 -7.62
CA GLY A 102 -9.82 -1.91 -8.00
C GLY A 102 -8.47 -1.26 -8.23
N PHE A 103 -7.35 -1.97 -8.03
CA PHE A 103 -6.04 -1.43 -8.36
C PHE A 103 -5.86 -1.34 -9.87
N LYS A 104 -5.11 -0.34 -10.34
CA LYS A 104 -4.95 -0.03 -11.77
C LYS A 104 -3.49 0.08 -12.20
N GLY A 105 -2.61 0.52 -11.30
CA GLY A 105 -1.17 0.62 -11.57
C GLY A 105 -0.45 -0.60 -11.03
N PHE A 106 0.40 -1.23 -11.85
CA PHE A 106 1.13 -2.44 -11.48
C PHE A 106 2.58 -2.35 -11.89
N GLY A 107 3.48 -2.33 -10.89
CA GLY A 107 4.92 -2.42 -11.11
C GLY A 107 5.36 -3.87 -11.01
N MET A 108 5.65 -4.47 -12.16
CA MET A 108 5.91 -5.90 -12.28
C MET A 108 7.40 -6.25 -12.39
N ARG A 109 8.25 -5.27 -12.61
CA ARG A 109 9.68 -5.49 -12.90
C ARG A 109 10.53 -5.86 -11.68
N TYR A 110 9.98 -5.72 -10.48
CA TYR A 110 10.71 -5.97 -9.24
C TYR A 110 10.74 -7.46 -8.92
N GLN A 111 11.84 -7.93 -8.31
CA GLN A 111 12.03 -9.36 -8.05
C GLN A 111 11.38 -9.84 -6.76
N THR A 112 11.32 -8.98 -5.74
CA THR A 112 10.90 -9.39 -4.40
C THR A 112 9.53 -8.88 -3.99
N PHE A 113 8.95 -7.98 -4.78
CA PHE A 113 7.63 -7.41 -4.50
C PHE A 113 6.92 -7.02 -5.79
N ILE A 114 5.62 -6.79 -5.67
CA ILE A 114 4.81 -6.16 -6.71
C ILE A 114 4.33 -4.82 -6.18
N HIS A 115 4.47 -3.76 -6.99
CA HIS A 115 3.89 -2.45 -6.70
C HIS A 115 2.46 -2.42 -7.24
N ILE A 116 1.51 -2.01 -6.39
CA ILE A 116 0.11 -1.81 -6.79
C ILE A 116 -0.35 -0.43 -6.36
N ASP A 117 -1.14 0.25 -7.19
CA ASP A 117 -1.69 1.55 -6.83
C ASP A 117 -3.05 1.82 -7.50
N MET A 118 -3.74 2.83 -6.96
CA MET A 118 -5.06 3.24 -7.43
C MET A 118 -4.99 4.37 -8.46
N GLY A 119 -3.81 4.69 -8.96
CA GLY A 119 -3.61 5.73 -9.97
C GLY A 119 -4.13 5.32 -11.34
N ARG A 120 -3.63 5.99 -12.36
CA ARG A 120 -4.04 5.65 -13.73
C ARG A 120 -3.64 4.22 -14.10
N ARG A 121 -4.39 3.62 -15.03
CA ARG A 121 -4.08 2.27 -15.52
C ARG A 121 -2.73 2.26 -16.24
N ARG A 122 -1.79 1.49 -15.73
CA ARG A 122 -0.47 1.29 -16.34
C ARG A 122 0.21 0.07 -15.74
N THR A 123 1.15 -0.50 -16.48
CA THR A 123 1.98 -1.62 -16.02
C THR A 123 3.44 -1.37 -16.44
N TRP A 124 4.37 -1.63 -15.55
CA TRP A 124 5.79 -1.50 -15.85
C TRP A 124 6.65 -2.56 -15.20
#